data_c9e8914b66705c359215301c68341df9
#
_entry.id   c9e8914b66705c359215301c68341df9
#
_cell.length_a   1.000
_cell.length_b   1.000
_cell.length_c   1.000
_cell.angle_alpha   90.00
_cell.angle_beta   90.00
_cell.angle_gamma   90.00
#
_symmetry.space_group_name_H-M   'P 1'
#
loop_
_entity.id
_entity.type
_entity.pdbx_description
1 polymer ?
#
loop_
_entity_poly.entity_id
_entity_poly.type
_entity_poly.pdbx_seq_one_letter_code
_entity_poly.pdbx_strand_id
1 'polypeptide(L)'
;MAHNSPKALPRLFALESLETRNLLSATLVGSDLTIEGGSGNDVAYVESKLINGVETLQVKLNGEVTTFDPNQVQKIYFYGKDGNDTFTAAQTLNIGVIAHGGAGRDTLIGGAAADALHGEGGNDIIRGRAGDDWIHGETGDDTLTGGDGNDWIYGYSGKDTLFGNSGKDHLFDGVGADKLFGGLGNDSLVSIDGFSNDLLFGELGRDSFWFDRNGASRDQVLDKAANEQVNMHAVASFANGADRSLDGDNITDPTDGTFYKNFGNRYLFNGTPGVNDVDQNHLGDSWLQAAMGAMVKASSNSIEQTVADLGDGTFAVRLGGKYYRVDADLPTKSEASEELVYGGFGSGGTLWAALIEKAYAFHRDGSNTYASLNGGLIKDALAAMGAKDTGLKLFSTYANATAMLQDIQAKLNAGLAVGAGGIDQVPSGTPLVTNHAYTVISVNFESGVPVSITLRNPWAKDGGGSTDGNDDGYVTVTGAQLFATTGGKVQWGKPIR
;
A
#
# COMPACT_ATOMS: atom_id res chain seq x y z
N MET A 1 -75.00 60.74 -15.71
CA MET A 1 -73.62 60.73 -15.22
C MET A 1 -73.37 59.32 -14.71
N ALA A 2 -72.66 58.52 -15.53
CA ALA A 2 -72.41 57.12 -15.24
C ALA A 2 -71.03 56.99 -14.56
N HIS A 3 -70.97 56.40 -13.39
CA HIS A 3 -69.75 56.08 -12.70
C HIS A 3 -69.17 54.76 -13.26
N ASN A 4 -68.06 54.83 -13.94
CA ASN A 4 -67.25 53.70 -14.33
C ASN A 4 -66.38 53.27 -13.12
N SER A 5 -66.60 52.12 -12.55
CA SER A 5 -65.72 51.42 -11.65
C SER A 5 -64.60 50.73 -12.46
N PRO A 6 -63.33 50.77 -12.06
CA PRO A 6 -62.27 50.08 -12.75
C PRO A 6 -62.35 48.56 -12.47
N LYS A 7 -62.28 47.75 -13.55
CA LYS A 7 -62.13 46.30 -13.47
C LYS A 7 -60.81 45.93 -12.82
N ALA A 8 -60.87 45.14 -11.77
CA ALA A 8 -59.70 44.49 -11.18
C ALA A 8 -59.00 43.59 -12.22
N LEU A 9 -57.70 43.81 -12.40
CA LEU A 9 -56.79 42.92 -13.15
C LEU A 9 -56.67 41.57 -12.43
N PRO A 10 -56.59 40.43 -13.13
CA PRO A 10 -56.37 39.14 -12.52
C PRO A 10 -55.04 39.12 -11.83
N ARG A 11 -54.98 38.62 -10.60
CA ARG A 11 -53.73 38.35 -9.87
C ARG A 11 -52.84 37.48 -10.76
N LEU A 12 -51.65 37.99 -11.09
CA LEU A 12 -50.56 37.13 -11.52
C LEU A 12 -50.33 36.12 -10.37
N PHE A 13 -50.45 34.84 -10.69
CA PHE A 13 -49.89 33.79 -9.89
C PHE A 13 -48.39 34.06 -9.84
N ALA A 14 -47.87 34.35 -8.64
CA ALA A 14 -46.44 34.27 -8.40
C ALA A 14 -46.04 32.85 -8.81
N LEU A 15 -45.11 32.75 -9.75
CA LEU A 15 -44.34 31.55 -9.93
C LEU A 15 -43.63 31.35 -8.56
N GLU A 16 -44.15 30.41 -7.78
CA GLU A 16 -43.35 29.84 -6.70
C GLU A 16 -42.07 29.37 -7.39
N SER A 17 -40.94 29.81 -6.81
CA SER A 17 -39.65 29.29 -7.22
C SER A 17 -39.77 27.79 -7.23
N LEU A 18 -39.53 27.17 -8.35
CA LEU A 18 -39.22 25.73 -8.41
C LEU A 18 -38.02 25.58 -7.50
N GLU A 19 -38.28 25.28 -6.23
CA GLU A 19 -37.25 24.64 -5.42
C GLU A 19 -36.71 23.51 -6.29
N THR A 20 -35.42 23.49 -6.47
CA THR A 20 -34.73 22.36 -7.11
C THR A 20 -35.04 21.15 -6.21
N ARG A 21 -36.15 20.47 -6.51
CA ARG A 21 -36.38 19.14 -5.93
C ARG A 21 -35.20 18.32 -6.39
N ASN A 22 -34.28 18.00 -5.48
CA ASN A 22 -33.31 16.96 -5.71
C ASN A 22 -34.12 15.72 -6.08
N LEU A 23 -34.15 15.40 -7.36
CA LEU A 23 -34.88 14.23 -7.86
C LEU A 23 -34.09 13.02 -7.41
N LEU A 24 -34.66 12.27 -6.48
CA LEU A 24 -34.21 10.94 -6.14
C LEU A 24 -34.21 10.08 -7.39
N SER A 25 -33.12 9.46 -7.73
CA SER A 25 -33.05 8.70 -8.98
C SER A 25 -32.12 7.49 -8.90
N ALA A 26 -32.52 6.44 -9.65
CA ALA A 26 -31.62 5.34 -9.99
C ALA A 26 -31.52 5.31 -11.52
N THR A 27 -30.36 5.62 -12.06
CA THR A 27 -30.12 5.78 -13.51
C THR A 27 -28.90 4.97 -13.96
N LEU A 28 -29.03 4.31 -15.11
CA LEU A 28 -27.93 3.58 -15.75
C LEU A 28 -27.41 4.42 -16.93
N VAL A 29 -26.10 4.76 -16.86
CA VAL A 29 -25.39 5.48 -17.93
C VAL A 29 -24.17 4.65 -18.34
N GLY A 30 -24.18 4.12 -19.54
CA GLY A 30 -23.17 3.15 -19.95
C GLY A 30 -23.32 1.87 -19.12
N SER A 31 -22.31 1.53 -18.34
CA SER A 31 -22.29 0.38 -17.41
C SER A 31 -22.39 0.81 -15.93
N ASP A 32 -22.55 2.07 -15.64
CA ASP A 32 -22.54 2.64 -14.29
C ASP A 32 -23.96 2.95 -13.83
N LEU A 33 -24.40 2.26 -12.78
CA LEU A 33 -25.68 2.50 -12.13
C LEU A 33 -25.50 3.52 -11.00
N THR A 34 -26.04 4.71 -11.18
CA THR A 34 -26.00 5.78 -10.17
C THR A 34 -27.32 5.87 -9.41
N ILE A 35 -27.25 5.87 -8.08
CA ILE A 35 -28.37 6.02 -7.16
C ILE A 35 -28.13 7.32 -6.38
N GLU A 36 -28.97 8.31 -6.58
CA GLU A 36 -28.85 9.61 -5.94
C GLU A 36 -29.94 9.87 -4.90
N GLY A 37 -29.52 10.15 -3.69
CA GLY A 37 -30.32 10.69 -2.61
C GLY A 37 -30.59 12.18 -2.73
N GLY A 38 -31.29 12.73 -1.76
CA GLY A 38 -31.68 14.14 -1.64
C GLY A 38 -30.92 14.88 -0.53
N SER A 39 -31.63 15.79 0.13
CA SER A 39 -31.15 16.49 1.34
C SER A 39 -31.85 16.00 2.61
N GLY A 40 -32.38 14.82 2.62
CA GLY A 40 -33.08 14.23 3.75
C GLY A 40 -32.73 12.76 3.85
N ASN A 41 -33.14 12.09 4.91
CA ASN A 41 -32.80 10.70 5.15
C ASN A 41 -33.33 9.78 4.03
N ASP A 42 -32.42 9.18 3.29
CA ASP A 42 -32.72 8.32 2.16
C ASP A 42 -32.41 6.86 2.47
N VAL A 43 -33.17 5.93 1.90
CA VAL A 43 -32.97 4.49 2.08
C VAL A 43 -32.88 3.81 0.73
N ALA A 44 -31.69 3.31 0.40
CA ALA A 44 -31.43 2.56 -0.81
C ALA A 44 -31.09 1.10 -0.49
N TYR A 45 -31.70 0.19 -1.23
CA TYR A 45 -31.40 -1.24 -1.17
C TYR A 45 -31.23 -1.81 -2.58
N VAL A 46 -30.15 -2.56 -2.80
CA VAL A 46 -29.83 -3.16 -4.10
C VAL A 46 -29.69 -4.68 -3.97
N GLU A 47 -30.41 -5.41 -4.80
CA GLU A 47 -30.33 -6.87 -4.84
C GLU A 47 -30.40 -7.41 -6.28
N SER A 48 -29.71 -8.51 -6.55
CA SER A 48 -29.94 -9.33 -7.74
C SER A 48 -30.88 -10.47 -7.40
N LYS A 49 -31.93 -10.64 -8.17
CA LYS A 49 -32.91 -11.71 -7.96
C LYS A 49 -33.60 -12.18 -9.24
N LEU A 50 -34.17 -13.36 -9.19
CA LEU A 50 -35.01 -13.89 -10.28
C LEU A 50 -36.42 -13.31 -10.22
N ILE A 51 -36.79 -12.56 -11.25
CA ILE A 51 -38.18 -12.09 -11.47
C ILE A 51 -38.74 -12.80 -12.71
N ASN A 52 -39.77 -13.61 -12.56
CA ASN A 52 -40.33 -14.41 -13.62
C ASN A 52 -39.30 -15.30 -14.37
N GLY A 53 -38.29 -15.78 -13.66
CA GLY A 53 -37.22 -16.62 -14.22
C GLY A 53 -36.10 -15.84 -14.94
N VAL A 54 -36.12 -14.51 -14.90
CA VAL A 54 -35.09 -13.64 -15.44
C VAL A 54 -34.30 -13.02 -14.28
N GLU A 55 -33.00 -13.12 -14.33
CA GLU A 55 -32.12 -12.43 -13.35
C GLU A 55 -32.24 -10.92 -13.55
N THR A 56 -32.50 -10.20 -12.46
CA THR A 56 -32.84 -8.78 -12.50
C THR A 56 -32.18 -8.10 -11.32
N LEU A 57 -31.46 -7.01 -11.59
CA LEU A 57 -30.94 -6.11 -10.55
C LEU A 57 -32.06 -5.15 -10.14
N GLN A 58 -32.48 -5.22 -8.90
CA GLN A 58 -33.51 -4.36 -8.34
C GLN A 58 -32.89 -3.32 -7.41
N VAL A 59 -33.21 -2.05 -7.65
CA VAL A 59 -32.92 -0.92 -6.76
C VAL A 59 -34.24 -0.48 -6.12
N LYS A 60 -34.23 -0.38 -4.80
CA LYS A 60 -35.32 0.19 -4.03
C LYS A 60 -34.82 1.45 -3.34
N LEU A 61 -35.27 2.61 -3.78
CA LEU A 61 -34.94 3.91 -3.23
C LEU A 61 -36.20 4.55 -2.61
N ASN A 62 -36.21 4.75 -1.30
CA ASN A 62 -37.34 5.30 -0.52
C ASN A 62 -38.69 4.59 -0.79
N GLY A 63 -38.59 3.30 -1.06
CA GLY A 63 -39.79 2.47 -1.37
C GLY A 63 -40.13 2.37 -2.85
N GLU A 64 -39.64 3.25 -3.69
CA GLU A 64 -39.77 3.14 -5.14
C GLU A 64 -38.81 2.07 -5.70
N VAL A 65 -39.29 1.30 -6.65
CA VAL A 65 -38.56 0.14 -7.20
C VAL A 65 -38.24 0.39 -8.66
N THR A 66 -36.97 0.33 -9.01
CA THR A 66 -36.48 0.36 -10.38
C THR A 66 -35.68 -0.93 -10.65
N THR A 67 -35.75 -1.42 -11.88
CA THR A 67 -35.09 -2.68 -12.26
C THR A 67 -34.18 -2.49 -13.47
N PHE A 68 -33.04 -3.20 -13.46
CA PHE A 68 -32.02 -3.16 -14.51
C PHE A 68 -31.61 -4.59 -14.90
N ASP A 69 -31.04 -4.73 -16.07
CA ASP A 69 -30.38 -5.97 -16.49
C ASP A 69 -29.00 -6.03 -15.78
N PRO A 70 -28.74 -7.01 -14.90
CA PRO A 70 -27.47 -7.09 -14.16
C PRO A 70 -26.26 -7.23 -15.08
N ASN A 71 -26.40 -7.79 -16.28
CA ASN A 71 -25.33 -7.93 -17.24
C ASN A 71 -24.86 -6.59 -17.84
N GLN A 72 -25.64 -5.54 -17.71
CA GLN A 72 -25.31 -4.19 -18.18
C GLN A 72 -24.66 -3.34 -17.08
N VAL A 73 -24.65 -3.79 -15.82
CA VAL A 73 -24.13 -3.03 -14.69
C VAL A 73 -22.78 -3.58 -14.27
N GLN A 74 -21.74 -2.76 -14.36
CA GLN A 74 -20.39 -3.11 -13.91
C GLN A 74 -20.03 -2.49 -12.56
N LYS A 75 -20.61 -1.33 -12.26
CA LYS A 75 -20.40 -0.59 -10.99
C LYS A 75 -21.71 0.04 -10.53
N ILE A 76 -21.86 0.15 -9.21
CA ILE A 76 -22.97 0.83 -8.56
C ILE A 76 -22.42 2.00 -7.75
N TYR A 77 -22.97 3.19 -7.98
CA TYR A 77 -22.66 4.40 -7.23
C TYR A 77 -23.85 4.79 -6.39
N PHE A 78 -23.62 5.11 -5.13
CA PHE A 78 -24.61 5.69 -4.24
C PHE A 78 -24.10 7.02 -3.71
N TYR A 79 -24.93 8.06 -3.74
CA TYR A 79 -24.67 9.38 -3.17
C TYR A 79 -25.84 9.76 -2.26
N GLY A 80 -25.66 9.67 -0.93
CA GLY A 80 -26.65 10.06 0.10
C GLY A 80 -26.87 11.56 0.12
N LYS A 81 -25.79 12.35 0.20
CA LYS A 81 -25.70 13.82 0.31
C LYS A 81 -25.93 14.29 1.74
N ASP A 82 -26.98 15.11 1.99
CA ASP A 82 -27.29 15.55 3.36
C ASP A 82 -28.37 14.65 3.95
N GLY A 83 -28.25 14.28 5.20
CA GLY A 83 -29.27 13.47 5.89
C GLY A 83 -28.63 12.31 6.64
N ASN A 84 -29.44 11.48 7.27
CA ASN A 84 -28.97 10.22 7.84
C ASN A 84 -29.42 9.10 6.89
N ASP A 85 -28.52 8.73 6.02
CA ASP A 85 -28.83 7.87 4.89
C ASP A 85 -28.54 6.40 5.17
N THR A 86 -29.20 5.53 4.44
CA THR A 86 -28.95 4.09 4.51
C THR A 86 -28.79 3.51 3.11
N PHE A 87 -27.63 3.00 2.84
CA PHE A 87 -27.39 2.15 1.66
C PHE A 87 -27.13 0.72 2.09
N THR A 88 -27.73 -0.22 1.41
CA THR A 88 -27.49 -1.65 1.63
C THR A 88 -27.46 -2.40 0.31
N ALA A 89 -26.35 -3.02 -0.01
CA ALA A 89 -26.26 -4.06 -1.02
C ALA A 89 -26.70 -5.42 -0.43
N ALA A 90 -27.36 -6.25 -1.20
CA ALA A 90 -27.62 -7.62 -0.77
C ALA A 90 -26.31 -8.39 -0.54
N GLN A 91 -26.26 -9.25 0.47
CA GLN A 91 -25.05 -10.02 0.81
C GLN A 91 -24.50 -10.86 -0.36
N THR A 92 -25.34 -11.24 -1.31
CA THR A 92 -24.98 -12.03 -2.50
C THR A 92 -24.70 -11.16 -3.72
N LEU A 93 -24.74 -9.83 -3.60
CA LEU A 93 -24.51 -8.93 -4.72
C LEU A 93 -23.00 -8.93 -5.05
N ASN A 94 -22.69 -9.42 -6.24
CA ASN A 94 -21.31 -9.54 -6.74
C ASN A 94 -21.01 -8.46 -7.80
N ILE A 95 -21.42 -7.22 -7.53
CA ILE A 95 -21.11 -6.02 -8.32
C ILE A 95 -20.54 -5.01 -7.33
N GLY A 96 -19.32 -4.51 -7.61
CA GLY A 96 -18.67 -3.56 -6.72
C GLY A 96 -19.43 -2.25 -6.58
N VAL A 97 -19.54 -1.78 -5.36
CA VAL A 97 -20.23 -0.55 -4.96
C VAL A 97 -19.21 0.54 -4.66
N ILE A 98 -19.56 1.78 -5.01
CA ILE A 98 -18.91 3.00 -4.51
C ILE A 98 -20.02 3.81 -3.86
N ALA A 99 -19.99 3.91 -2.53
CA ALA A 99 -21.02 4.61 -1.77
C ALA A 99 -20.46 5.79 -1.00
N HIS A 100 -21.12 6.93 -1.10
CA HIS A 100 -20.86 8.14 -0.35
C HIS A 100 -22.09 8.45 0.53
N GLY A 101 -21.89 8.44 1.85
CA GLY A 101 -22.93 8.81 2.83
C GLY A 101 -23.28 10.28 2.70
N GLY A 102 -22.31 11.14 2.91
CA GLY A 102 -22.43 12.59 2.83
C GLY A 102 -22.41 13.23 4.20
N ALA A 103 -23.31 14.17 4.44
CA ALA A 103 -23.36 14.81 5.73
C ALA A 103 -24.49 14.22 6.58
N GLY A 104 -24.14 13.68 7.75
CA GLY A 104 -25.12 13.13 8.68
C GLY A 104 -24.64 11.83 9.31
N ARG A 105 -25.54 11.08 9.88
CA ARG A 105 -25.20 9.78 10.44
C ARG A 105 -25.67 8.68 9.51
N ASP A 106 -24.77 8.12 8.76
CA ASP A 106 -25.08 7.21 7.67
C ASP A 106 -24.87 5.74 8.04
N THR A 107 -25.52 4.88 7.27
CA THR A 107 -25.31 3.43 7.35
C THR A 107 -25.04 2.90 5.95
N LEU A 108 -23.80 2.48 5.69
CA LEU A 108 -23.38 1.95 4.41
C LEU A 108 -23.01 0.48 4.56
N ILE A 109 -23.65 -0.38 3.77
CA ILE A 109 -23.44 -1.83 3.84
C ILE A 109 -23.20 -2.37 2.43
N GLY A 110 -21.97 -2.85 2.20
CA GLY A 110 -21.52 -3.43 0.94
C GLY A 110 -22.09 -4.83 0.64
N GLY A 111 -21.57 -5.45 -0.41
CA GLY A 111 -22.03 -6.71 -0.96
C GLY A 111 -21.11 -7.91 -0.73
N ALA A 112 -20.82 -8.62 -1.82
CA ALA A 112 -19.86 -9.73 -1.86
C ALA A 112 -18.66 -9.44 -2.78
N ALA A 113 -18.61 -8.28 -3.40
CA ALA A 113 -17.51 -7.83 -4.24
C ALA A 113 -16.71 -6.76 -3.51
N ALA A 114 -15.51 -6.47 -3.99
CA ALA A 114 -14.72 -5.36 -3.49
C ALA A 114 -15.46 -4.02 -3.65
N ASP A 115 -15.70 -3.34 -2.54
CA ASP A 115 -16.48 -2.12 -2.41
C ASP A 115 -15.60 -0.94 -1.96
N ALA A 116 -16.03 0.29 -2.25
CA ALA A 116 -15.45 1.52 -1.73
C ALA A 116 -16.54 2.33 -1.01
N LEU A 117 -16.42 2.46 0.31
CA LEU A 117 -17.46 3.02 1.15
C LEU A 117 -16.93 4.24 1.93
N HIS A 118 -17.55 5.40 1.74
CA HIS A 118 -17.16 6.68 2.33
C HIS A 118 -18.28 7.22 3.21
N GLY A 119 -18.02 7.39 4.52
CA GLY A 119 -18.96 8.01 5.47
C GLY A 119 -19.12 9.50 5.21
N GLU A 120 -18.00 10.17 5.00
CA GLU A 120 -17.82 11.60 4.85
C GLU A 120 -18.02 12.34 6.19
N GLY A 121 -19.18 12.83 6.53
CA GLY A 121 -19.33 13.64 7.73
C GLY A 121 -20.44 13.26 8.66
N GLY A 122 -20.08 12.90 9.89
CA GLY A 122 -21.02 12.49 10.93
C GLY A 122 -20.56 11.19 11.60
N ASN A 123 -21.38 10.57 12.41
CA ASN A 123 -21.01 9.36 13.14
C ASN A 123 -21.58 8.13 12.41
N ASP A 124 -20.79 7.52 11.56
CA ASP A 124 -21.26 6.56 10.56
C ASP A 124 -21.12 5.10 10.99
N ILE A 125 -21.88 4.25 10.35
CA ILE A 125 -21.79 2.79 10.50
C ILE A 125 -21.54 2.18 9.11
N ILE A 126 -20.32 1.67 8.89
CA ILE A 126 -19.94 1.14 7.60
C ILE A 126 -19.55 -0.34 7.72
N ARG A 127 -20.01 -1.16 6.78
CA ARG A 127 -19.67 -2.60 6.69
C ARG A 127 -19.40 -2.99 5.25
N GLY A 128 -18.19 -3.46 4.95
CA GLY A 128 -17.82 -4.00 3.64
C GLY A 128 -18.48 -5.33 3.38
N ARG A 129 -18.40 -6.26 4.30
CA ARG A 129 -18.87 -7.67 4.32
C ARG A 129 -17.88 -8.63 3.68
N ALA A 130 -17.91 -8.83 2.38
CA ALA A 130 -17.01 -9.76 1.72
C ALA A 130 -16.45 -9.11 0.45
N GLY A 131 -15.18 -9.39 0.18
CA GLY A 131 -14.40 -8.72 -0.85
C GLY A 131 -13.23 -7.98 -0.20
N ASP A 132 -12.28 -7.54 -0.99
CA ASP A 132 -11.20 -6.67 -0.50
C ASP A 132 -11.71 -5.23 -0.56
N ASP A 133 -12.17 -4.71 0.59
CA ASP A 133 -12.93 -3.47 0.68
C ASP A 133 -12.07 -2.26 1.06
N TRP A 134 -12.50 -1.07 0.62
CA TRP A 134 -11.94 0.23 1.00
C TRP A 134 -12.98 1.01 1.79
N ILE A 135 -12.69 1.28 3.05
CA ILE A 135 -13.64 1.90 3.97
C ILE A 135 -13.02 3.16 4.57
N HIS A 136 -13.73 4.28 4.45
CA HIS A 136 -13.34 5.58 4.94
C HIS A 136 -14.44 6.13 5.86
N GLY A 137 -14.11 6.37 7.16
CA GLY A 137 -15.01 7.04 8.12
C GLY A 137 -15.10 8.54 7.85
N GLU A 138 -13.93 9.17 7.69
CA GLU A 138 -13.67 10.59 7.49
C GLU A 138 -13.90 11.41 8.76
N THR A 139 -14.97 12.19 8.91
CA THR A 139 -15.15 13.03 10.11
C THR A 139 -16.29 12.56 11.00
N GLY A 140 -16.00 12.27 12.26
CA GLY A 140 -17.02 11.83 13.25
C GLY A 140 -16.56 10.63 14.05
N ASP A 141 -17.37 10.20 15.02
CA ASP A 141 -17.07 9.00 15.79
C ASP A 141 -17.68 7.77 15.08
N ASP A 142 -16.88 7.07 14.29
CA ASP A 142 -17.34 6.06 13.31
C ASP A 142 -17.22 4.62 13.82
N THR A 143 -18.01 3.74 13.24
CA THR A 143 -17.89 2.27 13.42
C THR A 143 -17.73 1.60 12.09
N LEU A 144 -16.52 1.12 11.80
CA LEU A 144 -16.07 0.62 10.53
C LEU A 144 -15.78 -0.87 10.64
N THR A 145 -16.25 -1.65 9.67
CA THR A 145 -16.08 -3.11 9.66
C THR A 145 -15.73 -3.57 8.24
N GLY A 146 -14.57 -4.18 8.05
CA GLY A 146 -14.18 -4.80 6.80
C GLY A 146 -15.04 -6.02 6.49
N GLY A 147 -14.67 -7.15 6.99
CA GLY A 147 -15.44 -8.37 6.86
C GLY A 147 -14.61 -9.58 6.48
N ASP A 148 -14.98 -10.29 5.44
CA ASP A 148 -14.18 -11.34 4.86
C ASP A 148 -13.42 -10.78 3.65
N GLY A 149 -12.11 -10.73 3.70
CA GLY A 149 -11.27 -10.18 2.64
C GLY A 149 -10.06 -9.46 3.20
N ASN A 150 -9.23 -8.87 2.34
CA ASN A 150 -8.10 -8.08 2.80
C ASN A 150 -8.49 -6.60 2.69
N ASP A 151 -8.91 -6.03 3.80
CA ASP A 151 -9.58 -4.74 3.84
C ASP A 151 -8.62 -3.59 4.17
N TRP A 152 -8.96 -2.40 3.66
CA TRP A 152 -8.30 -1.15 3.98
C TRP A 152 -9.30 -0.23 4.67
N ILE A 153 -9.07 0.07 5.96
CA ILE A 153 -10.02 0.78 6.81
C ILE A 153 -9.36 2.01 7.41
N TYR A 154 -9.91 3.19 7.12
CA TYR A 154 -9.42 4.50 7.55
C TYR A 154 -10.46 5.17 8.44
N GLY A 155 -10.14 5.44 9.72
CA GLY A 155 -10.97 6.21 10.66
C GLY A 155 -10.98 7.71 10.33
N TYR A 156 -9.79 8.30 10.11
CA TYR A 156 -9.49 9.71 9.94
C TYR A 156 -9.67 10.53 11.21
N SER A 157 -10.78 11.20 11.44
CA SER A 157 -10.92 12.10 12.59
C SER A 157 -12.16 11.84 13.41
N GLY A 158 -11.94 11.56 14.69
CA GLY A 158 -13.03 11.22 15.62
C GLY A 158 -12.60 10.23 16.67
N LYS A 159 -13.56 9.53 17.23
CA LYS A 159 -13.28 8.38 18.12
C LYS A 159 -13.83 7.14 17.47
N ASP A 160 -12.98 6.53 16.68
CA ASP A 160 -13.38 5.49 15.76
C ASP A 160 -13.24 4.10 16.38
N THR A 161 -14.01 3.18 15.85
CA THR A 161 -13.87 1.75 16.17
C THR A 161 -13.79 0.96 14.88
N LEU A 162 -12.62 0.40 14.60
CA LEU A 162 -12.29 -0.30 13.39
C LEU A 162 -12.18 -1.80 13.64
N PHE A 163 -12.82 -2.59 12.78
CA PHE A 163 -12.77 -4.06 12.80
C PHE A 163 -12.35 -4.58 11.43
N GLY A 164 -11.19 -5.27 11.33
CA GLY A 164 -10.79 -5.98 10.13
C GLY A 164 -11.67 -7.22 9.90
N ASN A 165 -11.78 -8.07 10.87
CA ASN A 165 -12.38 -9.40 10.97
C ASN A 165 -11.54 -10.50 10.31
N SER A 166 -11.80 -10.91 9.05
CA SER A 166 -11.13 -12.08 8.46
C SER A 166 -10.35 -11.68 7.22
N GLY A 167 -9.05 -11.81 7.28
CA GLY A 167 -8.19 -11.51 6.14
C GLY A 167 -6.86 -10.93 6.58
N LYS A 168 -6.16 -10.35 5.64
CA LYS A 168 -4.99 -9.53 5.94
C LYS A 168 -5.40 -8.07 5.84
N ASP A 169 -5.75 -7.48 6.97
CA ASP A 169 -6.35 -6.17 7.02
C ASP A 169 -5.35 -5.05 7.32
N HIS A 170 -5.63 -3.86 6.83
CA HIS A 170 -4.88 -2.64 7.09
C HIS A 170 -5.81 -1.63 7.76
N LEU A 171 -5.57 -1.34 9.04
CA LEU A 171 -6.36 -0.45 9.87
C LEU A 171 -5.55 0.80 10.20
N PHE A 172 -6.09 1.97 9.86
CA PHE A 172 -5.52 3.29 10.13
C PHE A 172 -6.52 4.08 10.95
N ASP A 173 -6.16 4.40 12.18
CA ASP A 173 -7.08 5.08 13.07
C ASP A 173 -7.32 6.54 12.69
N GLY A 174 -6.25 7.31 12.46
CA GLY A 174 -6.33 8.73 12.23
C GLY A 174 -6.15 9.53 13.51
N VAL A 175 -6.89 10.63 13.65
CA VAL A 175 -6.81 11.53 14.81
C VAL A 175 -7.96 11.29 15.77
N GLY A 176 -7.69 10.80 16.96
CA GLY A 176 -8.77 10.54 17.94
C GLY A 176 -8.31 9.58 19.03
N ALA A 177 -9.22 9.14 19.86
CA ALA A 177 -8.95 8.10 20.85
C ALA A 177 -9.66 6.81 20.43
N ASP A 178 -8.96 6.00 19.66
CA ASP A 178 -9.54 5.02 18.77
C ASP A 178 -9.37 3.58 19.27
N LYS A 179 -10.06 2.66 18.60
CA LYS A 179 -9.98 1.22 18.88
C LYS A 179 -9.86 0.46 17.58
N LEU A 180 -8.79 -0.32 17.45
CA LEU A 180 -8.49 -1.12 16.30
C LEU A 180 -8.50 -2.61 16.68
N PHE A 181 -9.27 -3.40 15.95
CA PHE A 181 -9.36 -4.85 16.09
C PHE A 181 -9.00 -5.50 14.75
N GLY A 182 -7.83 -6.17 14.66
CA GLY A 182 -7.38 -6.85 13.45
C GLY A 182 -8.31 -8.00 13.09
N GLY A 183 -8.36 -9.01 13.93
CA GLY A 183 -9.26 -10.15 13.76
C GLY A 183 -8.55 -11.46 13.46
N LEU A 184 -8.95 -12.14 12.39
CA LEU A 184 -8.30 -13.37 11.92
C LEU A 184 -7.39 -13.00 10.73
N GLY A 185 -6.10 -13.13 10.89
CA GLY A 185 -5.21 -12.88 9.77
C GLY A 185 -3.84 -12.40 10.19
N ASN A 186 -3.14 -11.74 9.28
CA ASN A 186 -1.89 -11.08 9.64
C ASN A 186 -2.06 -9.59 9.34
N ASP A 187 -2.52 -8.86 10.32
CA ASP A 187 -3.06 -7.54 10.17
C ASP A 187 -2.00 -6.44 10.40
N SER A 188 -2.23 -5.27 9.84
CA SER A 188 -1.43 -4.08 10.08
C SER A 188 -2.29 -3.02 10.77
N LEU A 189 -1.97 -2.71 12.03
CA LEU A 189 -2.65 -1.71 12.83
C LEU A 189 -1.73 -0.50 12.98
N VAL A 190 -2.17 0.65 12.48
CA VAL A 190 -1.39 1.89 12.43
C VAL A 190 -2.10 2.97 13.24
N SER A 191 -1.41 3.48 14.25
CA SER A 191 -1.87 4.49 15.21
C SER A 191 -0.71 5.42 15.53
N ILE A 192 -0.38 6.31 14.59
CA ILE A 192 0.70 7.30 14.73
C ILE A 192 0.14 8.68 14.43
N ASP A 193 -0.58 9.25 15.39
CA ASP A 193 -1.18 10.57 15.30
C ASP A 193 -0.54 11.62 16.23
N GLY A 194 0.24 11.15 17.20
CA GLY A 194 0.99 11.98 18.13
C GLY A 194 0.22 12.53 19.33
N PHE A 195 -1.08 12.35 19.43
CA PHE A 195 -1.92 13.09 20.36
C PHE A 195 -2.89 12.25 21.21
N SER A 196 -3.21 11.03 20.82
CA SER A 196 -4.29 10.26 21.44
C SER A 196 -3.78 9.04 22.23
N ASN A 197 -4.69 8.34 22.91
CA ASN A 197 -4.41 7.08 23.57
C ASN A 197 -5.29 6.02 22.92
N ASP A 198 -4.70 5.24 22.04
CA ASP A 198 -5.42 4.29 21.23
C ASP A 198 -5.26 2.86 21.76
N LEU A 199 -6.22 2.04 21.42
CA LEU A 199 -6.27 0.66 21.87
C LEU A 199 -6.20 -0.28 20.67
N LEU A 200 -5.10 -1.03 20.56
CA LEU A 200 -4.82 -1.93 19.45
C LEU A 200 -4.94 -3.39 19.91
N PHE A 201 -5.73 -4.17 19.19
CA PHE A 201 -5.95 -5.58 19.37
C PHE A 201 -5.68 -6.31 18.06
N GLY A 202 -4.61 -7.12 17.98
CA GLY A 202 -4.30 -7.92 16.79
C GLY A 202 -5.24 -9.11 16.64
N GLU A 203 -5.62 -9.70 17.76
CA GLU A 203 -6.44 -10.90 17.92
C GLU A 203 -5.71 -12.16 17.42
N LEU A 204 -6.10 -12.81 16.33
CA LEU A 204 -5.51 -14.08 15.90
C LEU A 204 -4.70 -13.93 14.62
N GLY A 205 -3.39 -14.02 14.75
CA GLY A 205 -2.51 -13.92 13.59
C GLY A 205 -1.05 -13.69 13.93
N ARG A 206 -0.38 -13.04 13.00
CA ARG A 206 0.93 -12.42 13.20
C ARG A 206 0.82 -10.98 12.78
N ASP A 207 0.40 -10.14 13.70
CA ASP A 207 0.01 -8.79 13.42
C ASP A 207 1.18 -7.83 13.54
N SER A 208 1.08 -6.70 12.87
CA SER A 208 2.03 -5.62 12.85
C SER A 208 1.42 -4.38 13.49
N PHE A 209 2.13 -3.80 14.45
CA PHE A 209 1.64 -2.64 15.20
C PHE A 209 2.58 -1.46 15.02
N TRP A 210 2.08 -0.36 14.46
CA TRP A 210 2.76 0.91 14.33
C TRP A 210 2.04 1.92 15.24
N PHE A 211 2.67 2.36 16.32
CA PHE A 211 1.99 3.10 17.38
C PHE A 211 2.89 4.10 18.08
N ASP A 212 2.28 5.11 18.69
CA ASP A 212 2.95 6.16 19.43
C ASP A 212 3.48 5.68 20.79
N ARG A 213 4.70 6.10 21.10
CA ARG A 213 5.38 5.69 22.33
C ARG A 213 5.51 6.81 23.39
N ASN A 214 5.53 8.06 23.01
CA ASN A 214 5.95 9.17 23.89
C ASN A 214 4.86 10.22 24.10
N GLY A 215 4.88 10.82 25.30
CA GLY A 215 4.08 12.00 25.65
C GLY A 215 2.93 11.70 26.61
N ALA A 216 1.96 12.59 26.63
CA ALA A 216 0.71 12.40 27.37
C ALA A 216 -0.20 11.35 26.70
N SER A 217 0.03 11.09 25.41
CA SER A 217 -0.62 10.07 24.60
C SER A 217 0.27 8.82 24.53
N ARG A 218 -0.29 7.68 24.86
CA ARG A 218 0.41 6.42 24.86
C ARG A 218 -0.54 5.31 24.42
N ASP A 219 -0.37 4.89 23.22
CA ASP A 219 -1.15 3.78 22.67
C ASP A 219 -0.84 2.48 23.40
N GLN A 220 -1.81 1.60 23.40
CA GLN A 220 -1.75 0.34 24.12
C GLN A 220 -2.05 -0.82 23.17
N VAL A 221 -1.06 -1.68 22.96
CA VAL A 221 -1.27 -2.98 22.34
C VAL A 221 -1.64 -3.97 23.45
N LEU A 222 -2.88 -4.47 23.45
CA LEU A 222 -3.48 -5.14 24.62
C LEU A 222 -3.44 -6.68 24.54
N ASP A 223 -3.36 -7.28 23.37
CA ASP A 223 -3.43 -8.72 23.19
C ASP A 223 -2.32 -9.36 22.33
N LYS A 224 -1.16 -8.74 22.33
CA LYS A 224 -0.01 -9.20 21.55
C LYS A 224 0.39 -10.65 21.84
N ALA A 225 0.50 -11.46 20.82
CA ALA A 225 1.07 -12.79 20.91
C ALA A 225 2.61 -12.75 21.04
N ALA A 226 3.21 -13.82 21.58
CA ALA A 226 4.66 -13.87 21.78
C ALA A 226 5.48 -13.80 20.47
N ASN A 227 4.91 -14.25 19.36
CA ASN A 227 5.50 -14.21 18.03
C ASN A 227 5.44 -12.83 17.34
N GLU A 228 4.66 -11.88 17.86
CA GLU A 228 4.51 -10.51 17.33
C GLU A 228 5.48 -9.51 17.94
N GLN A 229 6.25 -9.89 18.93
CA GLN A 229 7.20 -8.99 19.59
C GLN A 229 8.16 -8.29 18.61
N VAL A 230 8.44 -8.91 17.47
CA VAL A 230 9.30 -8.34 16.42
C VAL A 230 8.56 -7.37 15.49
N ASN A 231 7.25 -7.40 15.51
CA ASN A 231 6.36 -6.59 14.66
C ASN A 231 5.82 -5.35 15.42
N MET A 232 6.39 -5.05 16.57
CA MET A 232 6.02 -3.90 17.40
C MET A 232 6.86 -2.68 17.03
N HIS A 233 6.26 -1.70 16.36
CA HIS A 233 6.92 -0.49 15.90
C HIS A 233 6.46 0.72 16.74
N ALA A 234 7.08 0.88 17.90
CA ALA A 234 6.80 2.00 18.81
C ALA A 234 7.56 3.25 18.35
N VAL A 235 6.86 4.18 17.72
CA VAL A 235 7.42 5.41 17.15
C VAL A 235 7.42 6.51 18.21
N ALA A 236 8.60 6.99 18.57
CA ALA A 236 8.76 8.09 19.50
C ALA A 236 8.97 9.44 18.79
N SER A 237 9.61 9.41 17.63
CA SER A 237 9.86 10.54 16.75
C SER A 237 10.37 10.04 15.42
N PHE A 238 10.24 10.87 14.40
CA PHE A 238 10.88 10.64 13.12
C PHE A 238 12.28 11.26 13.07
N ALA A 239 13.24 10.50 12.57
CA ALA A 239 14.66 10.89 12.60
C ALA A 239 15.03 12.01 11.61
N ASN A 240 14.20 12.25 10.62
CA ASN A 240 14.31 13.36 9.67
C ASN A 240 13.64 14.66 10.16
N GLY A 241 13.17 14.69 11.40
CA GLY A 241 12.56 15.88 12.01
C GLY A 241 11.10 16.13 11.64
N ALA A 242 10.49 15.25 10.85
CA ALA A 242 9.05 15.29 10.60
C ALA A 242 8.28 15.08 11.92
N ASP A 243 7.16 15.73 12.08
CA ASP A 243 6.30 15.52 13.23
C ASP A 243 5.43 14.25 13.07
N ARG A 244 4.51 14.04 14.00
CA ARG A 244 3.62 12.88 14.02
C ARG A 244 2.16 13.25 13.76
N SER A 245 1.89 14.54 13.51
CA SER A 245 0.54 14.95 13.14
C SER A 245 0.15 14.43 11.76
N LEU A 246 -1.09 14.01 11.62
CA LEU A 246 -1.62 13.47 10.35
C LEU A 246 -2.25 14.59 9.51
N ASP A 247 -1.56 15.72 9.36
CA ASP A 247 -2.06 16.86 8.59
C ASP A 247 -1.49 16.96 7.17
N GLY A 248 -0.80 15.91 6.72
CA GLY A 248 -0.26 15.79 5.36
C GLY A 248 0.86 16.78 5.05
N ASP A 249 1.53 17.27 6.08
CA ASP A 249 2.49 18.37 5.99
C ASP A 249 3.69 18.09 5.08
N ASN A 250 4.19 19.19 4.53
CA ASN A 250 5.39 19.29 3.70
C ASN A 250 6.59 18.57 4.32
N ILE A 251 6.74 17.31 4.01
CA ILE A 251 7.94 16.55 4.36
C ILE A 251 9.06 17.02 3.46
N THR A 252 10.17 17.37 4.09
CA THR A 252 11.33 17.85 3.34
C THR A 252 11.91 16.73 2.48
N ASP A 253 11.91 16.94 1.17
CA ASP A 253 12.51 16.02 0.21
C ASP A 253 14.04 16.05 0.23
N PRO A 254 14.72 14.99 -0.25
CA PRO A 254 16.13 15.03 -0.54
C PRO A 254 16.48 16.17 -1.52
N THR A 255 17.57 16.89 -1.24
CA THR A 255 17.86 18.21 -1.87
C THR A 255 18.38 18.15 -3.30
N ASP A 256 18.68 16.97 -3.83
CA ASP A 256 19.28 16.78 -5.17
C ASP A 256 18.27 16.32 -6.26
N GLY A 257 16.99 16.29 -5.94
CA GLY A 257 15.92 16.14 -6.92
C GLY A 257 15.62 17.46 -7.64
N THR A 258 15.33 17.39 -8.95
CA THR A 258 15.07 18.59 -9.76
C THR A 258 13.57 18.86 -9.94
N PHE A 259 12.79 17.81 -10.14
CA PHE A 259 11.35 17.84 -10.29
C PHE A 259 10.76 16.76 -9.39
N TYR A 260 9.80 17.13 -8.56
CA TYR A 260 9.10 16.19 -7.69
C TYR A 260 7.64 16.09 -8.13
N LYS A 261 7.10 14.87 -8.07
CA LYS A 261 5.69 14.60 -8.38
C LYS A 261 5.13 13.67 -7.32
N ASN A 262 3.94 13.99 -6.84
CA ASN A 262 3.23 13.14 -5.88
C ASN A 262 2.66 11.89 -6.56
N PHE A 263 2.94 10.74 -5.99
CA PHE A 263 2.47 9.42 -6.41
C PHE A 263 1.62 8.74 -5.33
N GLY A 264 1.10 9.48 -4.37
CA GLY A 264 0.29 8.97 -3.26
C GLY A 264 -0.99 8.22 -3.68
N ASN A 265 -1.37 8.33 -4.95
CA ASN A 265 -2.45 7.54 -5.54
C ASN A 265 -2.04 6.13 -5.99
N ARG A 266 -0.77 5.75 -5.82
CA ARG A 266 -0.28 4.40 -6.10
C ARG A 266 -0.31 3.56 -4.84
N TYR A 267 -0.53 2.26 -4.99
CA TYR A 267 -0.48 1.31 -3.89
C TYR A 267 0.92 1.24 -3.27
N LEU A 268 0.99 1.24 -1.93
CA LEU A 268 2.22 0.91 -1.23
C LEU A 268 2.66 -0.51 -1.60
N PHE A 269 1.75 -1.46 -1.53
CA PHE A 269 1.91 -2.84 -1.98
C PHE A 269 0.74 -3.21 -2.91
N ASN A 270 1.02 -3.90 -4.00
CA ASN A 270 -0.01 -4.48 -4.87
C ASN A 270 0.08 -6.01 -4.76
N GLY A 271 -0.59 -6.56 -3.76
CA GLY A 271 -0.41 -7.93 -3.32
C GLY A 271 0.88 -8.13 -2.53
N THR A 272 1.39 -9.36 -2.48
CA THR A 272 2.64 -9.69 -1.76
C THR A 272 3.85 -9.07 -2.45
N PRO A 273 4.68 -8.29 -1.75
CA PRO A 273 5.90 -7.73 -2.31
C PRO A 273 6.79 -8.76 -2.97
N GLY A 274 7.29 -8.44 -4.14
CA GLY A 274 8.11 -9.33 -4.97
C GLY A 274 9.44 -8.72 -5.44
N VAL A 275 10.34 -9.56 -5.90
CA VAL A 275 11.66 -9.08 -6.41
C VAL A 275 11.54 -8.19 -7.65
N ASN A 276 10.44 -8.30 -8.38
CA ASN A 276 10.17 -7.49 -9.57
C ASN A 276 9.59 -6.12 -9.26
N ASP A 277 9.27 -5.84 -8.00
CA ASP A 277 8.88 -4.50 -7.55
C ASP A 277 10.10 -3.59 -7.35
N VAL A 278 11.30 -4.17 -7.35
CA VAL A 278 12.55 -3.44 -7.19
C VAL A 278 13.12 -3.12 -8.55
N ASP A 279 13.29 -1.84 -8.84
CA ASP A 279 13.85 -1.33 -10.10
C ASP A 279 14.80 -0.17 -9.83
N GLN A 280 15.96 -0.20 -10.47
CA GLN A 280 16.99 0.84 -10.37
C GLN A 280 17.04 1.64 -11.66
N ASN A 281 17.00 2.97 -11.57
CA ASN A 281 17.20 3.84 -12.72
C ASN A 281 18.64 4.39 -12.80
N HIS A 282 18.89 5.63 -12.41
CA HIS A 282 20.12 6.36 -12.74
C HIS A 282 21.12 6.49 -11.59
N LEU A 283 20.83 6.00 -10.41
CA LEU A 283 21.69 6.12 -9.23
C LEU A 283 22.62 4.90 -9.10
N GLY A 284 23.80 5.11 -8.53
CA GLY A 284 24.77 4.04 -8.22
C GLY A 284 24.44 3.24 -6.96
N ASP A 285 23.16 2.97 -6.71
CA ASP A 285 22.60 2.33 -5.51
C ASP A 285 22.21 0.86 -5.70
N SER A 286 22.69 0.22 -6.74
CA SER A 286 22.41 -1.21 -7.01
C SER A 286 22.58 -2.13 -5.79
N TRP A 287 23.46 -1.76 -4.86
CA TRP A 287 23.65 -2.46 -3.60
C TRP A 287 22.44 -2.39 -2.67
N LEU A 288 21.72 -1.26 -2.63
CA LEU A 288 20.49 -1.08 -1.87
C LEU A 288 19.33 -1.81 -2.55
N GLN A 289 19.20 -1.65 -3.85
CA GLN A 289 18.17 -2.33 -4.65
C GLN A 289 18.33 -3.86 -4.60
N ALA A 290 19.57 -4.37 -4.72
CA ALA A 290 19.85 -5.80 -4.57
C ALA A 290 19.56 -6.32 -3.14
N ALA A 291 19.76 -5.48 -2.12
CA ALA A 291 19.40 -5.83 -0.75
C ALA A 291 17.88 -5.92 -0.56
N MET A 292 17.11 -4.96 -1.09
CA MET A 292 15.65 -5.00 -1.08
C MET A 292 15.12 -6.25 -1.80
N GLY A 293 15.62 -6.54 -3.00
CA GLY A 293 15.29 -7.76 -3.73
C GLY A 293 15.63 -9.04 -2.94
N ALA A 294 16.77 -9.07 -2.25
CA ALA A 294 17.19 -10.21 -1.43
C ALA A 294 16.29 -10.36 -0.18
N MET A 295 15.90 -9.27 0.46
CA MET A 295 14.99 -9.29 1.61
C MET A 295 13.62 -9.83 1.22
N VAL A 296 13.00 -9.27 0.19
CA VAL A 296 11.66 -9.70 -0.25
C VAL A 296 11.66 -11.15 -0.75
N LYS A 297 12.73 -11.59 -1.42
CA LYS A 297 12.93 -12.98 -1.84
C LYS A 297 12.97 -13.95 -0.67
N ALA A 298 13.61 -13.58 0.41
CA ALA A 298 13.77 -14.42 1.60
C ALA A 298 12.56 -14.35 2.54
N SER A 299 11.88 -13.20 2.60
CA SER A 299 10.67 -12.97 3.40
C SER A 299 10.02 -11.66 2.98
N SER A 300 8.89 -11.71 2.29
CA SER A 300 8.09 -10.52 1.92
C SER A 300 7.66 -9.74 3.17
N ASN A 301 7.28 -10.45 4.23
CA ASN A 301 6.92 -9.85 5.51
C ASN A 301 8.00 -8.90 6.07
N SER A 302 9.29 -9.16 5.81
CA SER A 302 10.37 -8.26 6.25
C SER A 302 10.29 -6.86 5.62
N ILE A 303 9.79 -6.77 4.41
CA ILE A 303 9.57 -5.48 3.73
C ILE A 303 8.33 -4.80 4.30
N GLU A 304 7.26 -5.53 4.51
CA GLU A 304 6.03 -5.02 5.15
C GLU A 304 6.29 -4.51 6.58
N GLN A 305 7.28 -5.06 7.27
CA GLN A 305 7.76 -4.56 8.58
C GLN A 305 8.79 -3.41 8.47
N THR A 306 9.13 -2.99 7.27
CA THR A 306 10.09 -1.91 7.02
C THR A 306 9.38 -0.61 6.67
N VAL A 307 8.22 -0.67 6.03
CA VAL A 307 7.45 0.50 5.60
C VAL A 307 5.97 0.31 5.89
N ALA A 308 5.32 1.37 6.37
CA ALA A 308 3.87 1.43 6.58
C ALA A 308 3.31 2.73 6.00
N ASP A 309 2.10 2.65 5.47
CA ASP A 309 1.26 3.79 5.17
C ASP A 309 0.77 4.40 6.51
N LEU A 310 0.69 5.71 6.63
CA LEU A 310 0.16 6.39 7.82
C LEU A 310 -1.28 6.86 7.63
N GLY A 311 -1.86 6.66 6.44
CA GLY A 311 -3.25 6.99 6.15
C GLY A 311 -3.49 8.43 5.69
N ASP A 312 -2.48 9.29 5.76
CA ASP A 312 -2.55 10.73 5.40
C ASP A 312 -1.76 11.07 4.13
N GLY A 313 -1.40 10.06 3.34
CA GLY A 313 -0.55 10.21 2.14
C GLY A 313 0.94 10.24 2.44
N THR A 314 1.33 10.02 3.70
CA THR A 314 2.72 9.85 4.12
C THR A 314 3.01 8.43 4.61
N PHE A 315 4.28 8.10 4.77
CA PHE A 315 4.72 6.74 5.07
C PHE A 315 5.80 6.73 6.14
N ALA A 316 5.72 5.79 7.07
CA ALA A 316 6.77 5.52 8.02
C ALA A 316 7.73 4.47 7.46
N VAL A 317 9.03 4.76 7.42
CA VAL A 317 10.07 3.80 7.01
C VAL A 317 11.04 3.57 8.17
N ARG A 318 11.22 2.30 8.53
CA ARG A 318 12.12 1.89 9.62
C ARG A 318 13.48 1.47 9.07
N LEU A 319 14.53 2.20 9.41
CA LEU A 319 15.92 1.89 9.03
C LEU A 319 16.86 2.02 10.22
N GLY A 320 17.64 0.98 10.50
CA GLY A 320 18.62 0.96 11.59
C GLY A 320 18.03 1.20 12.99
N GLY A 321 16.77 0.83 13.20
CA GLY A 321 16.04 1.05 14.42
C GLY A 321 15.53 2.48 14.62
N LYS A 322 15.64 3.34 13.60
CA LYS A 322 15.05 4.66 13.52
C LYS A 322 13.88 4.66 12.55
N TYR A 323 12.96 5.59 12.75
CA TYR A 323 11.82 5.80 11.87
C TYR A 323 12.00 7.09 11.08
N TYR A 324 11.59 7.09 9.83
CA TYR A 324 11.62 8.22 8.91
C TYR A 324 10.21 8.38 8.34
N ARG A 325 9.65 9.58 8.41
CA ARG A 325 8.40 9.90 7.73
C ARG A 325 8.72 10.47 6.37
N VAL A 326 8.18 9.90 5.33
CA VAL A 326 8.37 10.32 3.94
C VAL A 326 7.01 10.37 3.25
N ASP A 327 6.87 11.24 2.28
CA ASP A 327 5.71 11.29 1.40
C ASP A 327 6.03 10.61 0.05
N ALA A 328 5.02 10.50 -0.80
CA ALA A 328 5.14 9.95 -2.14
C ALA A 328 5.61 10.96 -3.20
N ASP A 329 6.16 12.11 -2.80
CA ASP A 329 6.78 13.06 -3.70
C ASP A 329 8.15 12.52 -4.14
N LEU A 330 8.20 11.99 -5.35
CA LEU A 330 9.38 11.32 -5.87
C LEU A 330 9.97 12.09 -7.07
N PRO A 331 11.31 12.14 -7.20
CA PRO A 331 11.96 12.90 -8.25
C PRO A 331 11.77 12.27 -9.61
N THR A 332 11.29 13.06 -10.58
CA THR A 332 11.02 12.67 -11.96
C THR A 332 11.99 13.31 -12.93
N LYS A 333 12.09 12.77 -14.14
CA LYS A 333 12.96 13.32 -15.21
C LYS A 333 12.53 14.69 -15.69
N SER A 334 11.25 15.05 -15.57
CA SER A 334 10.70 16.37 -15.89
C SER A 334 9.33 16.52 -15.21
N GLU A 335 8.79 17.74 -15.13
CA GLU A 335 7.43 18.01 -14.60
C GLU A 335 6.33 17.17 -15.28
N ALA A 336 6.45 16.88 -16.56
CA ALA A 336 5.46 16.13 -17.33
C ALA A 336 5.69 14.61 -17.26
N SER A 337 6.83 14.15 -16.71
CA SER A 337 7.19 12.73 -16.68
C SER A 337 6.61 12.03 -15.47
N GLU A 338 6.23 10.77 -15.63
CA GLU A 338 6.01 9.82 -14.52
C GLU A 338 7.21 8.88 -14.33
N GLU A 339 8.25 9.02 -15.13
CA GLU A 339 9.46 8.22 -15.01
C GLU A 339 10.35 8.80 -13.92
N LEU A 340 10.62 8.02 -12.89
CA LEU A 340 11.47 8.41 -11.78
C LEU A 340 12.93 8.54 -12.23
N VAL A 341 13.65 9.48 -11.61
CA VAL A 341 15.11 9.65 -11.82
C VAL A 341 15.88 8.56 -11.09
N TYR A 342 15.45 8.21 -9.89
CA TYR A 342 16.05 7.19 -9.02
C TYR A 342 15.18 5.93 -9.03
N GLY A 343 15.13 5.11 -7.99
CA GLY A 343 14.43 3.84 -8.00
C GLY A 343 13.04 3.86 -8.69
N GLY A 344 12.70 2.79 -9.39
CA GLY A 344 11.45 2.66 -10.15
C GLY A 344 10.32 2.04 -9.33
N PHE A 345 9.13 1.99 -9.95
CA PHE A 345 7.96 1.34 -9.35
C PHE A 345 7.92 -0.18 -9.59
N GLY A 346 8.93 -0.74 -10.27
CA GLY A 346 8.96 -2.14 -10.66
C GLY A 346 7.78 -2.56 -11.54
N SER A 347 7.64 -3.86 -11.76
CA SER A 347 6.55 -4.41 -12.60
C SER A 347 5.17 -4.31 -11.93
N GLY A 348 5.13 -4.24 -10.60
CA GLY A 348 3.90 -4.10 -9.81
C GLY A 348 3.35 -2.69 -9.74
N GLY A 349 4.13 -1.68 -10.12
CA GLY A 349 3.74 -0.27 -10.02
C GLY A 349 3.62 0.25 -8.58
N THR A 350 4.32 -0.37 -7.62
CA THR A 350 4.21 -0.14 -6.17
C THR A 350 5.21 0.89 -5.66
N LEU A 351 4.90 1.52 -4.52
CA LEU A 351 5.71 2.61 -3.94
C LEU A 351 6.85 2.13 -3.03
N TRP A 352 6.72 0.99 -2.38
CA TRP A 352 7.54 0.60 -1.24
C TRP A 352 9.06 0.70 -1.47
N ALA A 353 9.54 0.28 -2.64
CA ALA A 353 10.97 0.32 -2.94
C ALA A 353 11.51 1.76 -3.08
N ALA A 354 10.77 2.62 -3.76
CA ALA A 354 11.13 4.04 -3.91
C ALA A 354 11.07 4.80 -2.58
N LEU A 355 10.11 4.48 -1.71
CA LEU A 355 10.00 5.08 -0.38
C LEU A 355 11.13 4.63 0.55
N ILE A 356 11.53 3.36 0.52
CA ILE A 356 12.72 2.89 1.26
C ILE A 356 13.98 3.60 0.75
N GLU A 357 14.14 3.77 -0.55
CA GLU A 357 15.27 4.52 -1.12
C GLU A 357 15.26 5.97 -0.66
N LYS A 358 14.13 6.67 -0.72
CA LYS A 358 13.96 8.04 -0.22
C LYS A 358 14.35 8.15 1.26
N ALA A 359 13.82 7.27 2.10
CA ALA A 359 14.17 7.24 3.52
C ALA A 359 15.64 6.94 3.76
N TYR A 360 16.24 6.11 2.91
CA TYR A 360 17.66 5.75 3.04
C TYR A 360 18.58 6.93 2.72
N ALA A 361 18.17 7.87 1.87
CA ALA A 361 18.88 9.12 1.62
C ALA A 361 19.03 9.98 2.90
N PHE A 362 18.04 9.95 3.78
CA PHE A 362 18.14 10.56 5.11
C PHE A 362 18.95 9.72 6.10
N HIS A 363 18.88 8.40 5.98
CA HIS A 363 19.45 7.47 6.96
C HIS A 363 20.96 7.42 6.89
N ARG A 364 21.56 7.45 5.69
CA ARG A 364 22.93 6.99 5.47
C ARG A 364 23.99 7.84 6.18
N ASP A 365 23.99 9.14 5.99
CA ASP A 365 25.01 10.03 6.56
C ASP A 365 24.45 11.38 7.03
N GLY A 366 23.14 11.52 7.03
CA GLY A 366 22.43 12.75 7.40
C GLY A 366 22.57 13.85 6.34
N SER A 367 23.05 13.53 5.14
CA SER A 367 23.22 14.52 4.05
C SER A 367 21.92 14.88 3.36
N ASN A 368 20.88 14.08 3.52
CA ASN A 368 19.59 14.25 2.88
C ASN A 368 19.71 14.43 1.36
N THR A 369 20.47 13.55 0.71
CA THR A 369 20.63 13.54 -0.74
C THR A 369 20.62 12.11 -1.29
N TYR A 370 20.03 11.91 -2.45
CA TYR A 370 20.13 10.63 -3.16
C TYR A 370 21.56 10.33 -3.59
N ALA A 371 22.39 11.36 -3.85
CA ALA A 371 23.80 11.19 -4.16
C ALA A 371 24.57 10.46 -3.05
N SER A 372 24.13 10.55 -1.80
CA SER A 372 24.68 9.79 -0.68
C SER A 372 24.60 8.28 -0.88
N LEU A 373 23.66 7.79 -1.68
CA LEU A 373 23.42 6.37 -1.95
C LEU A 373 24.42 5.77 -2.96
N ASN A 374 25.23 6.59 -3.64
CA ASN A 374 26.23 6.08 -4.56
C ASN A 374 27.25 5.17 -3.87
N GLY A 375 27.24 3.89 -4.23
CA GLY A 375 28.13 2.85 -3.72
C GLY A 375 27.90 2.48 -2.25
N GLY A 376 27.86 1.20 -1.94
CA GLY A 376 27.64 0.66 -0.60
C GLY A 376 27.77 -0.86 -0.57
N LEU A 377 27.47 -1.45 0.58
CA LEU A 377 27.48 -2.89 0.76
C LEU A 377 26.06 -3.42 0.99
N ILE A 378 25.67 -4.46 0.28
CA ILE A 378 24.37 -5.14 0.44
C ILE A 378 24.10 -5.49 1.90
N LYS A 379 25.08 -6.02 2.63
CA LYS A 379 24.95 -6.38 4.05
C LYS A 379 24.55 -5.22 4.95
N ASP A 380 24.99 -3.99 4.62
CA ASP A 380 24.69 -2.80 5.42
C ASP A 380 23.22 -2.36 5.18
N ALA A 381 22.74 -2.45 3.95
CA ALA A 381 21.33 -2.24 3.66
C ALA A 381 20.45 -3.31 4.30
N LEU A 382 20.85 -4.58 4.22
CA LEU A 382 20.14 -5.67 4.91
C LEU A 382 20.05 -5.41 6.43
N ALA A 383 21.14 -4.96 7.04
CA ALA A 383 21.15 -4.62 8.47
C ALA A 383 20.25 -3.43 8.77
N ALA A 384 20.25 -2.40 7.93
CA ALA A 384 19.39 -1.22 8.09
C ALA A 384 17.91 -1.60 8.01
N MET A 385 17.52 -2.48 7.10
CA MET A 385 16.15 -3.03 7.00
C MET A 385 15.84 -4.10 8.08
N GLY A 386 16.70 -4.26 9.08
CA GLY A 386 16.44 -5.09 10.25
C GLY A 386 16.95 -6.52 10.15
N ALA A 387 17.60 -6.94 9.07
CA ALA A 387 18.20 -8.28 9.01
C ALA A 387 19.28 -8.45 10.09
N LYS A 388 19.30 -9.60 10.73
CA LYS A 388 20.28 -10.01 11.73
C LYS A 388 21.37 -10.89 11.09
N ASP A 389 22.45 -11.12 11.82
CA ASP A 389 23.56 -12.01 11.41
C ASP A 389 24.05 -11.69 9.99
N THR A 390 24.16 -10.39 9.67
CA THR A 390 24.64 -9.96 8.37
C THR A 390 26.13 -10.24 8.19
N GLY A 391 26.51 -10.63 6.98
CA GLY A 391 27.89 -10.94 6.70
C GLY A 391 28.27 -10.80 5.24
N LEU A 392 29.56 -10.92 4.97
CA LEU A 392 30.11 -10.96 3.64
C LEU A 392 31.27 -11.95 3.52
N LYS A 393 31.47 -12.49 2.33
CA LYS A 393 32.62 -13.33 2.02
C LYS A 393 33.08 -13.08 0.58
N LEU A 394 34.36 -12.83 0.39
CA LEU A 394 34.95 -12.59 -0.92
C LEU A 394 34.94 -13.89 -1.76
N PHE A 395 34.68 -13.79 -3.07
CA PHE A 395 34.73 -14.94 -3.97
C PHE A 395 36.12 -15.59 -3.96
N SER A 396 37.17 -14.79 -3.91
CA SER A 396 38.56 -15.24 -3.88
C SER A 396 38.96 -16.07 -2.64
N THR A 397 38.13 -16.08 -1.60
CA THR A 397 38.38 -16.85 -0.37
C THR A 397 37.79 -18.26 -0.39
N TYR A 398 37.02 -18.60 -1.42
CA TYR A 398 36.53 -19.96 -1.61
C TYR A 398 37.60 -20.82 -2.28
N ALA A 399 37.60 -22.11 -2.00
CA ALA A 399 38.53 -23.07 -2.61
C ALA A 399 38.35 -23.20 -4.11
N ASN A 400 37.10 -23.08 -4.57
CA ASN A 400 36.72 -23.17 -5.99
C ASN A 400 35.28 -22.71 -6.20
N ALA A 401 34.83 -22.63 -7.46
CA ALA A 401 33.49 -22.22 -7.85
C ALA A 401 32.39 -23.11 -7.22
N THR A 402 32.57 -24.40 -7.15
CA THR A 402 31.60 -25.35 -6.58
C THR A 402 31.41 -25.07 -5.09
N ALA A 403 32.50 -24.87 -4.33
CA ALA A 403 32.43 -24.54 -2.91
C ALA A 403 31.72 -23.21 -2.65
N MET A 404 31.91 -22.24 -3.54
CA MET A 404 31.20 -20.95 -3.49
C MET A 404 29.69 -21.14 -3.71
N LEU A 405 29.28 -21.86 -4.74
CA LEU A 405 27.87 -22.12 -5.03
C LEU A 405 27.20 -22.96 -3.93
N GLN A 406 27.91 -23.93 -3.35
CA GLN A 406 27.40 -24.72 -2.22
C GLN A 406 27.13 -23.84 -0.98
N ASP A 407 28.02 -22.92 -0.67
CA ASP A 407 27.85 -21.98 0.45
C ASP A 407 26.67 -21.02 0.20
N ILE A 408 26.52 -20.51 -1.03
CA ILE A 408 25.36 -19.69 -1.43
C ILE A 408 24.06 -20.48 -1.25
N GLN A 409 24.02 -21.72 -1.77
CA GLN A 409 22.84 -22.57 -1.63
C GLN A 409 22.49 -22.86 -0.18
N ALA A 410 23.49 -23.11 0.66
CA ALA A 410 23.28 -23.33 2.09
C ALA A 410 22.63 -22.11 2.76
N LYS A 411 23.03 -20.89 2.38
CA LYS A 411 22.44 -19.63 2.86
C LYS A 411 20.98 -19.48 2.39
N LEU A 412 20.70 -19.75 1.12
CA LEU A 412 19.32 -19.73 0.61
C LEU A 412 18.44 -20.75 1.31
N ASN A 413 18.92 -21.97 1.54
CA ASN A 413 18.20 -23.02 2.26
C ASN A 413 17.95 -22.65 3.73
N ALA A 414 18.83 -21.86 4.33
CA ALA A 414 18.65 -21.30 5.67
C ALA A 414 17.66 -20.12 5.71
N GLY A 415 17.12 -19.74 4.55
CA GLY A 415 16.18 -18.61 4.41
C GLY A 415 16.84 -17.26 4.64
N LEU A 416 18.13 -17.14 4.32
CA LEU A 416 18.82 -15.85 4.36
C LEU A 416 18.54 -15.04 3.09
N ALA A 417 18.48 -13.73 3.23
CA ALA A 417 18.58 -12.79 2.13
C ALA A 417 20.00 -12.80 1.60
N VAL A 418 20.21 -13.06 0.31
CA VAL A 418 21.53 -13.23 -0.28
C VAL A 418 21.67 -12.36 -1.52
N GLY A 419 22.75 -11.59 -1.58
CA GLY A 419 23.14 -10.82 -2.75
C GLY A 419 24.60 -11.05 -3.15
N ALA A 420 24.91 -10.75 -4.39
CA ALA A 420 26.25 -10.77 -4.96
C ALA A 420 26.62 -9.38 -5.48
N GLY A 421 27.77 -8.83 -5.11
CA GLY A 421 28.12 -7.47 -5.52
C GLY A 421 29.57 -7.10 -5.27
N GLY A 422 29.93 -5.87 -5.63
CA GLY A 422 31.30 -5.37 -5.53
C GLY A 422 32.23 -6.02 -6.55
N ILE A 423 31.72 -6.29 -7.73
CA ILE A 423 32.44 -6.94 -8.83
C ILE A 423 33.27 -5.88 -9.57
N ASP A 424 34.59 -5.89 -9.38
CA ASP A 424 35.48 -4.87 -9.98
C ASP A 424 35.78 -5.20 -11.45
N GLN A 425 35.95 -6.47 -11.79
CA GLN A 425 36.22 -6.93 -13.16
C GLN A 425 35.38 -8.15 -13.49
N VAL A 426 34.89 -8.19 -14.72
CA VAL A 426 34.10 -9.26 -15.29
C VAL A 426 34.85 -9.89 -16.46
N PRO A 427 35.00 -11.22 -16.51
CA PRO A 427 35.60 -11.90 -17.68
C PRO A 427 34.81 -11.64 -18.96
N SER A 428 35.50 -11.54 -20.09
CA SER A 428 34.87 -11.34 -21.40
C SER A 428 33.82 -12.43 -21.66
N GLY A 429 32.66 -12.05 -22.19
CA GLY A 429 31.55 -12.97 -22.48
C GLY A 429 30.74 -13.40 -21.27
N THR A 430 30.93 -12.78 -20.11
CA THR A 430 30.08 -12.97 -18.93
C THR A 430 28.99 -11.88 -18.91
N PRO A 431 27.71 -12.20 -18.72
CA PRO A 431 26.60 -11.22 -18.74
C PRO A 431 26.46 -10.46 -17.41
N LEU A 432 27.56 -10.13 -16.76
CA LEU A 432 27.60 -9.34 -15.54
C LEU A 432 28.16 -7.94 -15.82
N VAL A 433 27.78 -6.99 -15.00
CA VAL A 433 28.22 -5.59 -15.05
C VAL A 433 29.22 -5.32 -13.94
N THR A 434 30.28 -4.57 -14.23
CA THR A 434 31.27 -4.12 -13.23
C THR A 434 30.66 -3.06 -12.30
N ASN A 435 31.17 -2.98 -11.09
CA ASN A 435 30.72 -2.07 -10.04
C ASN A 435 29.21 -2.14 -9.76
N HIS A 436 28.66 -3.36 -9.89
CA HIS A 436 27.23 -3.60 -9.77
C HIS A 436 26.92 -4.67 -8.71
N ALA A 437 25.65 -4.71 -8.28
CA ALA A 437 25.15 -5.66 -7.30
C ALA A 437 23.88 -6.35 -7.82
N TYR A 438 23.68 -7.58 -7.39
CA TYR A 438 22.62 -8.48 -7.85
C TYR A 438 21.94 -9.15 -6.67
N THR A 439 20.62 -9.37 -6.78
CA THR A 439 19.90 -10.30 -5.91
C THR A 439 20.19 -11.74 -6.36
N VAL A 440 20.52 -12.61 -5.42
CA VAL A 440 20.66 -14.04 -5.71
C VAL A 440 19.29 -14.71 -5.70
N ILE A 441 18.90 -15.28 -6.84
CA ILE A 441 17.61 -15.94 -7.02
C ILE A 441 17.69 -17.44 -6.73
N SER A 442 18.60 -18.15 -7.39
CA SER A 442 18.76 -19.60 -7.21
C SER A 442 20.16 -20.07 -7.58
N VAL A 443 20.54 -21.21 -7.05
CA VAL A 443 21.68 -22.01 -7.54
C VAL A 443 21.11 -23.18 -8.33
N ASN A 444 21.64 -23.43 -9.53
CA ASN A 444 21.19 -24.48 -10.43
C ASN A 444 22.13 -25.68 -10.39
N PHE A 445 21.56 -26.86 -10.49
CA PHE A 445 22.29 -28.12 -10.30
C PHE A 445 22.19 -29.02 -11.55
N GLU A 446 23.28 -29.72 -11.86
CA GLU A 446 23.32 -30.84 -12.82
C GLU A 446 23.84 -32.08 -12.09
N SER A 447 23.06 -33.14 -12.13
CA SER A 447 23.41 -34.42 -11.43
C SER A 447 23.80 -34.22 -9.95
N GLY A 448 23.16 -33.31 -9.26
CA GLY A 448 23.41 -33.03 -7.82
C GLY A 448 24.62 -32.12 -7.55
N VAL A 449 25.31 -31.65 -8.59
CA VAL A 449 26.44 -30.71 -8.45
C VAL A 449 26.00 -29.30 -8.84
N PRO A 450 26.27 -28.26 -8.05
CA PRO A 450 25.93 -26.89 -8.41
C PRO A 450 26.84 -26.42 -9.56
N VAL A 451 26.22 -25.97 -10.66
CA VAL A 451 26.93 -25.58 -11.89
C VAL A 451 26.78 -24.11 -12.25
N SER A 452 25.65 -23.51 -11.91
CA SER A 452 25.36 -22.11 -12.24
C SER A 452 24.50 -21.42 -11.18
N ILE A 453 24.35 -20.12 -11.31
CA ILE A 453 23.56 -19.28 -10.43
C ILE A 453 22.71 -18.33 -11.27
N THR A 454 21.46 -18.17 -10.89
CA THR A 454 20.55 -17.15 -11.43
C THR A 454 20.55 -15.95 -10.51
N LEU A 455 20.80 -14.79 -11.09
CA LEU A 455 20.86 -13.50 -10.44
C LEU A 455 19.80 -12.58 -11.04
N ARG A 456 19.24 -11.67 -10.23
CA ARG A 456 18.43 -10.58 -10.74
C ARG A 456 19.21 -9.28 -10.72
N ASN A 457 19.30 -8.65 -11.87
CA ASN A 457 19.84 -7.32 -12.05
C ASN A 457 18.77 -6.27 -11.64
N PRO A 458 19.07 -5.38 -10.70
CA PRO A 458 18.13 -4.32 -10.30
C PRO A 458 17.69 -3.39 -11.45
N TRP A 459 18.42 -3.35 -12.56
CA TRP A 459 18.01 -2.58 -13.75
C TRP A 459 16.78 -3.17 -14.48
N ALA A 460 16.25 -4.29 -14.02
CA ALA A 460 15.19 -5.05 -14.69
C ALA A 460 15.50 -5.37 -16.16
N LYS A 461 16.80 -5.41 -16.50
CA LYS A 461 17.38 -5.75 -17.80
C LYS A 461 18.61 -6.60 -17.61
N ASP A 462 18.95 -7.42 -18.57
CA ASP A 462 20.05 -8.38 -18.47
C ASP A 462 21.44 -7.73 -18.39
N GLY A 463 21.58 -6.47 -18.77
CA GLY A 463 22.84 -5.75 -18.71
C GLY A 463 23.79 -6.11 -19.84
N GLY A 464 24.76 -7.01 -19.61
CA GLY A 464 25.81 -7.38 -20.58
C GLY A 464 25.36 -8.33 -21.69
N GLY A 465 24.10 -8.71 -21.76
CA GLY A 465 23.50 -9.63 -22.76
C GLY A 465 22.54 -10.62 -22.12
N SER A 466 21.45 -10.92 -22.83
CA SER A 466 20.47 -11.92 -22.40
C SER A 466 21.06 -13.32 -22.38
N THR A 467 20.78 -14.10 -21.34
CA THR A 467 21.22 -15.50 -21.20
C THR A 467 20.14 -16.51 -21.59
N ASP A 468 18.89 -16.09 -21.67
CA ASP A 468 17.72 -16.93 -21.98
C ASP A 468 16.93 -16.45 -23.20
N GLY A 469 17.32 -15.32 -23.80
CA GLY A 469 16.67 -14.69 -24.95
C GLY A 469 15.63 -13.62 -24.58
N ASN A 470 15.42 -13.35 -23.29
CA ASN A 470 14.57 -12.29 -22.76
C ASN A 470 15.44 -11.21 -22.11
N ASP A 471 15.00 -9.96 -22.14
CA ASP A 471 15.63 -8.83 -21.43
C ASP A 471 14.76 -8.49 -20.22
N ASP A 472 14.70 -9.40 -19.25
CA ASP A 472 13.80 -9.35 -18.09
C ASP A 472 14.53 -9.10 -16.74
N GLY A 473 15.83 -8.89 -16.81
CA GLY A 473 16.69 -8.65 -15.67
C GLY A 473 17.18 -9.89 -14.95
N TYR A 474 16.88 -11.09 -15.46
CA TYR A 474 17.39 -12.33 -14.89
C TYR A 474 18.58 -12.83 -15.72
N VAL A 475 19.74 -12.95 -15.08
CA VAL A 475 20.97 -13.44 -15.71
C VAL A 475 21.43 -14.73 -15.04
N THR A 476 21.74 -15.73 -15.84
CA THR A 476 22.32 -16.98 -15.36
C THR A 476 23.78 -17.06 -15.77
N VAL A 477 24.65 -17.26 -14.80
CA VAL A 477 26.10 -17.41 -15.01
C VAL A 477 26.60 -18.72 -14.42
N THR A 478 27.58 -19.33 -15.06
CA THR A 478 28.24 -20.52 -14.50
C THR A 478 28.99 -20.15 -13.22
N GLY A 479 29.15 -21.12 -12.32
CA GLY A 479 29.97 -20.93 -11.14
C GLY A 479 31.39 -20.50 -11.46
N ALA A 480 31.97 -21.01 -12.55
CA ALA A 480 33.29 -20.62 -13.01
C ALA A 480 33.35 -19.13 -13.45
N GLN A 481 32.36 -18.67 -14.22
CA GLN A 481 32.26 -17.25 -14.63
C GLN A 481 32.16 -16.32 -13.43
N LEU A 482 31.27 -16.61 -12.48
CA LEU A 482 31.13 -15.80 -11.27
C LEU A 482 32.41 -15.82 -10.42
N PHE A 483 33.01 -16.99 -10.24
CA PHE A 483 34.22 -17.18 -9.44
C PHE A 483 35.44 -16.47 -10.03
N ALA A 484 35.52 -16.33 -11.35
CA ALA A 484 36.59 -15.66 -12.08
C ALA A 484 36.47 -14.10 -12.02
N THR A 485 35.38 -13.54 -11.49
CA THR A 485 35.28 -12.09 -11.27
C THR A 485 36.20 -11.64 -10.14
N THR A 486 36.74 -10.43 -10.23
CA THR A 486 37.55 -9.86 -9.13
C THR A 486 36.70 -8.95 -8.24
N GLY A 487 37.11 -8.80 -6.97
CA GLY A 487 36.40 -7.95 -6.00
C GLY A 487 35.08 -8.49 -5.50
N GLY A 488 34.49 -9.46 -6.19
CA GLY A 488 33.16 -9.97 -5.93
C GLY A 488 32.97 -10.55 -4.52
N LYS A 489 31.79 -10.34 -3.96
CA LYS A 489 31.41 -10.73 -2.60
C LYS A 489 30.04 -11.39 -2.60
N VAL A 490 29.90 -12.49 -1.84
CA VAL A 490 28.58 -12.93 -1.36
C VAL A 490 28.29 -12.13 -0.10
N GLN A 491 27.08 -11.58 0.00
CA GLN A 491 26.62 -10.81 1.16
C GLN A 491 25.24 -11.32 1.59
N TRP A 492 24.99 -11.41 2.90
CA TRP A 492 23.77 -12.00 3.41
C TRP A 492 23.32 -11.37 4.71
N GLY A 493 22.05 -11.64 5.07
CA GLY A 493 21.44 -11.32 6.36
C GLY A 493 20.23 -12.22 6.61
N LYS A 494 19.90 -12.45 7.88
CA LYS A 494 18.73 -13.20 8.27
C LYS A 494 17.55 -12.25 8.43
N PRO A 495 16.53 -12.31 7.55
CA PRO A 495 15.36 -11.45 7.65
C PRO A 495 14.62 -11.69 8.97
N ILE A 496 13.92 -10.67 9.44
CA ILE A 496 12.91 -10.81 10.49
C ILE A 496 11.72 -11.55 9.84
N ARG A 497 11.31 -12.64 10.44
CA ARG A 497 10.21 -13.48 9.95
C ARG A 497 9.02 -13.34 10.87
#